data_11435bd00252c0c0c9367230dc9c6e26
#
_entry.id   11435bd00252c0c0c9367230dc9c6e26
#
_cell.length_a   1.000
_cell.length_b   1.000
_cell.length_c   1.000
_cell.angle_alpha   90.00
_cell.angle_beta   90.00
_cell.angle_gamma   90.00
#
_symmetry.space_group_name_H-M   'P 1'
#
loop_
_entity.id
_entity.type
_entity.pdbx_description
1 polymer ?
#
loop_
_entity_poly.entity_id
_entity_poly.type
_entity_poly.pdbx_seq_one_letter_code
_entity_poly.pdbx_strand_id
1 'polypeptide(L)'
;MNQRRSFLKRSVALASALSLPALARAATAAPHERSLRFYNTHTGETLRTLFWAEGQFIPEALQDINRLLRDYRNDQVAAIDPALLVLLERVSSQFSNHEVIHVISGYRSPHTNQMLAETTGGVARHSLHMEGKAIDVRLPGRDLEQLHKAARALQGGGVGYYPDSQFVHMDTGRVRHW
;
A
#
# COMPACT_ATOMS: atom_id res chain seq x y z
N MET A 1 -78.18 -55.77 -2.56
CA MET A 1 -78.94 -54.73 -3.33
C MET A 1 -78.71 -53.39 -2.70
N ASN A 2 -78.47 -52.40 -3.52
CA ASN A 2 -78.35 -50.94 -3.30
C ASN A 2 -77.06 -50.33 -2.79
N GLN A 3 -76.38 -49.86 -3.77
CA GLN A 3 -75.31 -48.86 -3.71
C GLN A 3 -75.85 -47.53 -3.20
N ARG A 4 -75.10 -46.87 -2.34
CA ARG A 4 -75.22 -45.40 -2.20
C ARG A 4 -73.80 -44.77 -2.34
N ARG A 5 -73.64 -44.05 -3.43
CA ARG A 5 -72.53 -43.22 -3.75
C ARG A 5 -72.41 -42.05 -2.78
N SER A 6 -71.35 -41.90 -2.04
CA SER A 6 -71.05 -40.63 -1.35
C SER A 6 -69.99 -39.85 -2.12
N PHE A 7 -70.40 -38.68 -2.52
CA PHE A 7 -69.60 -37.70 -3.27
C PHE A 7 -68.70 -36.97 -2.27
N LEU A 8 -67.39 -37.27 -2.33
CA LEU A 8 -66.39 -36.51 -1.58
C LEU A 8 -66.06 -35.23 -2.34
N LYS A 9 -66.50 -34.10 -1.83
CA LYS A 9 -66.10 -32.76 -2.28
C LYS A 9 -64.68 -32.51 -1.79
N ARG A 10 -63.69 -32.51 -2.69
CA ARG A 10 -62.33 -32.06 -2.42
C ARG A 10 -62.30 -30.54 -2.46
N SER A 11 -62.15 -29.90 -1.30
CA SER A 11 -61.84 -28.49 -1.18
C SER A 11 -60.33 -28.31 -1.42
N VAL A 12 -59.95 -27.69 -2.53
CA VAL A 12 -58.56 -27.26 -2.80
C VAL A 12 -58.36 -25.93 -2.09
N ALA A 13 -57.62 -25.91 -1.02
CA ALA A 13 -57.16 -24.68 -0.37
C ALA A 13 -55.94 -24.15 -1.15
N LEU A 14 -56.16 -23.04 -1.83
CA LEU A 14 -55.06 -22.31 -2.52
C LEU A 14 -54.33 -21.50 -1.46
N ALA A 15 -53.16 -22.01 -1.02
CA ALA A 15 -52.25 -21.26 -0.15
C ALA A 15 -51.44 -20.27 -1.01
N SER A 16 -51.86 -19.01 -0.99
CA SER A 16 -51.07 -17.92 -1.57
C SER A 16 -49.87 -17.64 -0.71
N ALA A 17 -48.68 -18.15 -1.11
CA ALA A 17 -47.41 -17.80 -0.49
C ALA A 17 -47.05 -16.36 -0.91
N LEU A 18 -47.27 -15.40 -0.02
CA LEU A 18 -46.72 -14.06 -0.13
C LEU A 18 -45.21 -14.15 0.05
N SER A 19 -44.47 -14.24 -1.07
CA SER A 19 -43.04 -14.06 -1.08
C SER A 19 -42.68 -12.60 -0.84
N LEU A 20 -42.33 -12.28 0.41
CA LEU A 20 -41.69 -11.00 0.73
C LEU A 20 -40.34 -10.93 0.00
N PRO A 21 -40.06 -9.86 -0.77
CA PRO A 21 -38.75 -9.69 -1.32
C PRO A 21 -37.76 -9.53 -0.16
N ALA A 22 -36.83 -10.48 -0.01
CA ALA A 22 -35.70 -10.31 0.87
C ALA A 22 -34.91 -9.11 0.34
N LEU A 23 -35.04 -7.97 1.03
CA LEU A 23 -34.16 -6.83 0.86
C LEU A 23 -32.72 -7.34 1.15
N ALA A 24 -32.00 -7.71 0.10
CA ALA A 24 -30.58 -7.98 0.17
C ALA A 24 -29.91 -6.68 0.64
N ARG A 25 -29.65 -6.60 1.95
CA ARG A 25 -28.83 -5.56 2.55
C ARG A 25 -27.45 -5.76 1.96
N ALA A 26 -27.11 -4.97 0.92
CA ALA A 26 -25.77 -4.89 0.42
C ALA A 26 -24.88 -4.56 1.63
N ALA A 27 -24.08 -5.53 2.06
CA ALA A 27 -23.04 -5.29 3.04
C ALA A 27 -22.09 -4.30 2.36
N THR A 28 -22.21 -3.02 2.70
CA THR A 28 -21.21 -2.03 2.32
C THR A 28 -19.91 -2.49 2.98
N ALA A 29 -19.00 -3.03 2.16
CA ALA A 29 -17.64 -3.29 2.62
C ALA A 29 -17.15 -2.00 3.30
N ALA A 30 -16.60 -2.13 4.51
CA ALA A 30 -16.02 -0.98 5.19
C ALA A 30 -15.09 -0.26 4.20
N PRO A 31 -15.14 1.07 4.13
CA PRO A 31 -14.30 1.81 3.20
C PRO A 31 -12.85 1.39 3.45
N HIS A 32 -12.18 0.97 2.38
CA HIS A 32 -10.81 0.49 2.46
C HIS A 32 -9.90 1.69 2.70
N GLU A 33 -9.52 1.92 3.94
CA GLU A 33 -8.58 2.97 4.33
C GLU A 33 -7.15 2.45 4.26
N ARG A 34 -6.21 3.31 3.81
CA ARG A 34 -4.77 3.01 3.80
C ARG A 34 -3.99 4.05 4.58
N SER A 35 -3.21 3.59 5.51
CA SER A 35 -2.36 4.43 6.35
C SER A 35 -0.92 3.95 6.35
N LEU A 36 0.00 4.88 6.56
CA LEU A 36 1.42 4.61 6.72
C LEU A 36 1.97 5.30 7.96
N ARG A 37 3.04 4.72 8.49
CA ARG A 37 3.83 5.28 9.58
C ARG A 37 5.28 5.32 9.17
N PHE A 38 5.87 6.49 9.24
CA PHE A 38 7.24 6.74 8.85
C PHE A 38 8.08 7.29 10.01
N TYR A 39 9.34 6.95 9.96
CA TYR A 39 10.42 7.60 10.71
C TYR A 39 11.57 7.88 9.74
N ASN A 40 11.90 9.14 9.52
CA ASN A 40 13.05 9.52 8.70
C ASN A 40 14.32 9.44 9.54
N THR A 41 15.24 8.56 9.18
CA THR A 41 16.45 8.27 9.97
C THR A 41 17.47 9.41 9.96
N HIS A 42 17.37 10.35 9.02
CA HIS A 42 18.30 11.48 8.90
C HIS A 42 17.79 12.74 9.59
N THR A 43 16.47 12.97 9.56
CA THR A 43 15.89 14.18 10.16
C THR A 43 15.28 13.92 11.54
N GLY A 44 15.03 12.66 11.89
CA GLY A 44 14.34 12.29 13.14
C GLY A 44 12.83 12.53 13.09
N GLU A 45 12.29 13.02 11.97
CA GLU A 45 10.87 13.30 11.82
C GLU A 45 10.05 12.02 11.75
N THR A 46 8.85 12.09 12.34
CA THR A 46 7.87 11.01 12.31
C THR A 46 6.59 11.48 11.66
N LEU A 47 5.92 10.59 10.92
CA LEU A 47 4.60 10.86 10.36
C LEU A 47 3.73 9.60 10.48
N ARG A 48 2.51 9.78 10.96
CA ARG A 48 1.44 8.79 10.86
C ARG A 48 0.29 9.44 10.10
N THR A 49 -0.06 8.90 8.96
CA THR A 49 -1.06 9.51 8.10
C THR A 49 -1.94 8.49 7.41
N LEU A 50 -3.21 8.83 7.25
CA LEU A 50 -4.17 8.19 6.37
C LEU A 50 -4.05 8.87 5.01
N PHE A 51 -3.56 8.15 3.99
CA PHE A 51 -3.30 8.75 2.68
C PHE A 51 -4.32 8.36 1.61
N TRP A 52 -5.21 7.40 1.93
CA TRP A 52 -6.28 6.94 1.05
C TRP A 52 -7.53 6.62 1.86
N ALA A 53 -8.66 7.20 1.48
CA ALA A 53 -9.98 6.92 2.03
C ALA A 53 -11.06 7.18 0.98
N GLU A 54 -12.21 6.53 1.10
CA GLU A 54 -13.37 6.73 0.23
C GLU A 54 -13.06 6.61 -1.28
N GLY A 55 -12.09 5.75 -1.63
CA GLY A 55 -11.72 5.50 -3.01
C GLY A 55 -10.77 6.52 -3.63
N GLN A 56 -10.20 7.45 -2.86
CA GLN A 56 -9.31 8.50 -3.37
C GLN A 56 -8.13 8.79 -2.44
N PHE A 57 -7.08 9.35 -3.01
CA PHE A 57 -5.96 9.87 -2.23
C PHE A 57 -6.34 11.17 -1.51
N ILE A 58 -5.81 11.37 -0.31
CA ILE A 58 -6.00 12.56 0.50
C ILE A 58 -4.87 13.55 0.19
N PRO A 59 -5.14 14.70 -0.47
CA PRO A 59 -4.09 15.59 -0.96
C PRO A 59 -3.19 16.13 0.14
N GLU A 60 -3.73 16.47 1.30
CA GLU A 60 -2.98 16.99 2.45
C GLU A 60 -2.01 15.92 2.99
N ALA A 61 -2.46 14.66 3.08
CA ALA A 61 -1.62 13.54 3.49
C ALA A 61 -0.46 13.30 2.51
N LEU A 62 -0.72 13.44 1.19
CA LEU A 62 0.35 13.35 0.19
C LEU A 62 1.36 14.49 0.33
N GLN A 63 0.94 15.71 0.65
CA GLN A 63 1.85 16.84 0.91
C GLN A 63 2.73 16.59 2.12
N ASP A 64 2.17 16.08 3.22
CA ASP A 64 2.92 15.73 4.43
C ASP A 64 3.94 14.63 4.14
N ILE A 65 3.56 13.61 3.37
CA ILE A 65 4.48 12.54 2.94
C ILE A 65 5.59 13.10 2.05
N ASN A 66 5.26 13.95 1.07
CA ASN A 66 6.27 14.59 0.20
C ASN A 66 7.29 15.38 1.02
N ARG A 67 6.83 16.11 2.05
CA ARG A 67 7.72 16.85 2.95
C ARG A 67 8.60 15.92 3.78
N LEU A 68 8.05 14.86 4.37
CA LEU A 68 8.83 13.89 5.15
C LEU A 68 9.88 13.20 4.28
N LEU A 69 9.55 12.86 3.02
CA LEU A 69 10.40 12.14 2.08
C LEU A 69 11.28 13.05 1.21
N ARG A 70 11.37 14.34 1.52
CA ARG A 70 12.20 15.30 0.80
C ARG A 70 13.69 14.94 0.81
N ASP A 71 14.44 15.56 -0.06
CA ASP A 71 15.90 15.48 -0.01
C ASP A 71 16.42 16.21 1.25
N TYR A 72 16.75 15.45 2.29
CA TYR A 72 17.16 15.99 3.59
C TYR A 72 18.49 16.77 3.54
N ARG A 73 19.26 16.69 2.44
CA ARG A 73 20.53 17.39 2.28
C ARG A 73 20.37 18.85 1.86
N ASN A 74 19.28 19.17 1.19
CA ASN A 74 19.01 20.51 0.66
C ASN A 74 17.55 20.95 0.82
N ASP A 75 16.75 20.18 1.57
CA ASP A 75 15.32 20.43 1.86
C ASP A 75 14.41 20.52 0.62
N GLN A 76 14.88 20.08 -0.55
CA GLN A 76 14.03 20.05 -1.75
C GLN A 76 12.92 19.01 -1.61
N VAL A 77 11.70 19.48 -1.79
CA VAL A 77 10.48 18.66 -1.80
C VAL A 77 10.08 18.38 -3.25
N ALA A 78 9.71 17.13 -3.54
CA ALA A 78 9.08 16.74 -4.79
C ALA A 78 7.88 15.84 -4.54
N ALA A 79 7.01 15.73 -5.54
CA ALA A 79 5.89 14.81 -5.47
C ALA A 79 6.40 13.36 -5.45
N ILE A 80 5.92 12.59 -4.48
CA ILE A 80 6.13 11.13 -4.42
C ILE A 80 5.00 10.46 -5.19
N ASP A 81 5.37 9.48 -6.01
CA ASP A 81 4.41 8.67 -6.76
C ASP A 81 3.45 7.96 -5.78
N PRO A 82 2.13 8.22 -5.85
CA PRO A 82 1.17 7.56 -4.98
C PRO A 82 1.17 6.02 -5.10
N ALA A 83 1.57 5.48 -6.26
CA ALA A 83 1.73 4.04 -6.44
C ALA A 83 2.83 3.46 -5.52
N LEU A 84 3.89 4.23 -5.24
CA LEU A 84 4.93 3.84 -4.29
C LEU A 84 4.37 3.73 -2.86
N LEU A 85 3.46 4.61 -2.47
CA LEU A 85 2.82 4.57 -1.14
C LEU A 85 1.93 3.34 -1.01
N VAL A 86 1.18 3.00 -2.07
CA VAL A 86 0.38 1.76 -2.12
C VAL A 86 1.28 0.53 -2.01
N LEU A 87 2.43 0.53 -2.70
CA LEU A 87 3.38 -0.57 -2.65
C LEU A 87 3.95 -0.73 -1.23
N LEU A 88 4.35 0.36 -0.58
CA LEU A 88 4.86 0.36 0.80
C LEU A 88 3.82 -0.14 1.81
N GLU A 89 2.58 0.29 1.70
CA GLU A 89 1.49 -0.17 2.56
C GLU A 89 1.27 -1.67 2.40
N ARG A 90 1.22 -2.17 1.16
CA ARG A 90 1.06 -3.60 0.87
C ARG A 90 2.20 -4.46 1.38
N VAL A 91 3.43 -3.94 1.38
CA VAL A 91 4.59 -4.66 1.95
C VAL A 91 4.52 -4.64 3.47
N SER A 92 4.35 -3.46 4.08
CA SER A 92 4.38 -3.32 5.54
C SER A 92 3.22 -4.06 6.23
N SER A 93 2.05 -4.11 5.60
CA SER A 93 0.88 -4.85 6.11
C SER A 93 1.08 -6.36 6.21
N GLN A 94 2.05 -6.95 5.48
CA GLN A 94 2.40 -8.36 5.61
C GLN A 94 3.08 -8.68 6.95
N PHE A 95 3.64 -7.69 7.63
CA PHE A 95 4.31 -7.86 8.93
C PHE A 95 3.39 -7.46 10.09
N SER A 96 2.79 -6.29 10.01
CA SER A 96 1.78 -5.78 10.95
C SER A 96 1.15 -4.51 10.39
N ASN A 97 -0.12 -4.27 10.67
CA ASN A 97 -0.80 -3.01 10.28
C ASN A 97 -0.25 -1.76 10.99
N HIS A 98 0.73 -1.92 11.86
CA HIS A 98 1.28 -0.85 12.69
C HIS A 98 2.80 -0.69 12.58
N GLU A 99 3.43 -1.34 11.58
CA GLU A 99 4.85 -1.20 11.35
C GLU A 99 5.24 0.25 11.07
N VAL A 100 6.35 0.68 11.67
CA VAL A 100 6.97 1.97 11.38
C VAL A 100 8.04 1.77 10.33
N ILE A 101 7.87 2.37 9.18
CA ILE A 101 8.83 2.31 8.08
C ILE A 101 9.95 3.30 8.38
N HIS A 102 11.15 2.81 8.60
CA HIS A 102 12.35 3.64 8.70
C HIS A 102 12.84 3.99 7.30
N VAL A 103 12.79 5.27 6.98
CA VAL A 103 13.23 5.82 5.70
C VAL A 103 14.71 6.15 5.76
N ILE A 104 15.49 5.53 4.86
CA ILE A 104 16.91 5.77 4.66
C ILE A 104 17.11 6.82 3.55
N SER A 105 16.30 6.75 2.47
CA SER A 105 16.32 7.73 1.38
C SER A 105 14.95 7.78 0.72
N GLY A 106 14.38 8.96 0.59
CA GLY A 106 13.18 9.24 -0.20
C GLY A 106 13.54 9.91 -1.52
N TYR A 107 12.94 11.08 -1.79
CA TYR A 107 13.31 11.91 -2.92
C TYR A 107 14.78 12.33 -2.83
N ARG A 108 15.43 12.37 -3.97
CA ARG A 108 16.81 12.80 -4.13
C ARG A 108 16.87 13.81 -5.26
N SER A 109 17.28 15.03 -4.97
CA SER A 109 17.41 16.06 -6.01
C SER A 109 18.47 15.70 -7.05
N PRO A 110 18.39 16.19 -8.27
CA PRO A 110 19.42 15.97 -9.28
C PRO A 110 20.82 16.36 -8.80
N HIS A 111 20.93 17.47 -8.07
CA HIS A 111 22.20 17.91 -7.47
C HIS A 111 22.77 16.88 -6.48
N THR A 112 21.94 16.42 -5.55
CA THR A 112 22.35 15.39 -4.58
C THR A 112 22.68 14.07 -5.26
N ASN A 113 21.92 13.67 -6.28
CA ASN A 113 22.18 12.44 -7.01
C ASN A 113 23.52 12.51 -7.76
N GLN A 114 23.82 13.63 -8.39
CA GLN A 114 25.10 13.85 -9.06
C GLN A 114 26.26 13.76 -8.06
N MET A 115 26.20 14.48 -6.94
CA MET A 115 27.21 14.46 -5.88
C MET A 115 27.46 13.01 -5.38
N LEU A 116 26.40 12.25 -5.12
CA LEU A 116 26.53 10.87 -4.66
C LEU A 116 27.09 9.95 -5.74
N ALA A 117 26.71 10.12 -7.01
CA ALA A 117 27.26 9.34 -8.11
C ALA A 117 28.78 9.56 -8.31
N GLU A 118 29.27 10.75 -7.97
CA GLU A 118 30.66 11.12 -8.06
C GLU A 118 31.48 10.67 -6.83
N THR A 119 30.85 10.63 -5.66
CA THR A 119 31.56 10.36 -4.38
C THR A 119 31.35 8.96 -3.83
N THR A 120 30.26 8.31 -4.23
CA THR A 120 29.91 7.00 -3.68
C THR A 120 29.70 6.01 -4.82
N GLY A 121 30.43 4.91 -4.82
CA GLY A 121 30.23 3.85 -5.82
C GLY A 121 28.80 3.28 -5.78
N GLY A 122 28.25 2.90 -6.96
CA GLY A 122 26.96 2.19 -7.06
C GLY A 122 25.71 3.07 -7.15
N VAL A 123 25.83 4.41 -7.16
CA VAL A 123 24.68 5.30 -7.38
C VAL A 123 24.43 5.50 -8.88
N ALA A 124 23.24 5.13 -9.33
CA ALA A 124 22.85 5.31 -10.73
C ALA A 124 22.74 6.81 -11.09
N ARG A 125 23.26 7.20 -12.26
CA ARG A 125 23.11 8.57 -12.76
C ARG A 125 21.66 8.96 -13.04
N HIS A 126 20.86 7.99 -13.52
CA HIS A 126 19.41 8.11 -13.73
C HIS A 126 18.71 7.28 -12.66
N SER A 127 18.41 7.91 -11.53
CA SER A 127 17.80 7.25 -10.38
C SER A 127 16.31 7.60 -10.26
N LEU A 128 15.47 6.61 -10.01
CA LEU A 128 14.04 6.81 -9.75
C LEU A 128 13.78 7.60 -8.45
N HIS A 129 14.76 7.72 -7.56
CA HIS A 129 14.68 8.67 -6.44
C HIS A 129 14.52 10.13 -6.90
N MET A 130 15.11 10.50 -8.06
CA MET A 130 14.96 11.86 -8.62
C MET A 130 13.57 12.12 -9.18
N GLU A 131 12.80 11.08 -9.42
CA GLU A 131 11.43 11.16 -9.95
C GLU A 131 10.36 10.99 -8.85
N GLY A 132 10.76 10.87 -7.59
CA GLY A 132 9.84 10.53 -6.49
C GLY A 132 9.25 9.11 -6.58
N LYS A 133 9.84 8.25 -7.37
CA LYS A 133 9.36 6.88 -7.64
C LYS A 133 10.13 5.78 -6.91
N ALA A 134 11.07 6.13 -6.06
CA ALA A 134 11.88 5.15 -5.32
C ALA A 134 12.07 5.56 -3.86
N ILE A 135 12.27 4.55 -3.01
CA ILE A 135 12.53 4.71 -1.58
C ILE A 135 13.45 3.60 -1.08
N ASP A 136 14.35 3.94 -0.16
CA ASP A 136 15.18 3.01 0.57
C ASP A 136 14.67 2.91 2.01
N VAL A 137 14.30 1.70 2.45
CA VAL A 137 13.60 1.49 3.72
C VAL A 137 14.09 0.26 4.48
N ARG A 138 13.81 0.24 5.78
CA ARG A 138 13.85 -0.95 6.62
C ARG A 138 12.67 -0.96 7.61
N LEU A 139 12.34 -2.12 8.16
CA LEU A 139 11.39 -2.29 9.24
C LEU A 139 12.15 -2.71 10.51
N PRO A 140 12.23 -1.86 11.55
CA PRO A 140 12.94 -2.21 12.78
C PRO A 140 12.41 -3.47 13.43
N GLY A 141 13.31 -4.35 13.86
CA GLY A 141 12.93 -5.62 14.49
C GLY A 141 12.43 -6.69 13.51
N ARG A 142 12.46 -6.40 12.20
CA ARG A 142 12.16 -7.38 11.16
C ARG A 142 13.43 -7.73 10.40
N ASP A 143 13.51 -8.98 10.00
CA ASP A 143 14.60 -9.47 9.15
C ASP A 143 14.57 -8.77 7.78
N LEU A 144 15.71 -8.24 7.35
CA LEU A 144 15.81 -7.49 6.10
C LEU A 144 15.55 -8.37 4.88
N GLU A 145 15.96 -9.64 4.94
CA GLU A 145 15.69 -10.61 3.87
C GLU A 145 14.20 -10.91 3.73
N GLN A 146 13.46 -10.97 4.85
CA GLN A 146 12.00 -11.13 4.83
C GLN A 146 11.33 -9.92 4.19
N LEU A 147 11.76 -8.69 4.51
CA LEU A 147 11.28 -7.48 3.86
C LEU A 147 11.56 -7.52 2.34
N HIS A 148 12.75 -7.90 1.94
CA HIS A 148 13.14 -8.05 0.54
C HIS A 148 12.25 -9.09 -0.18
N LYS A 149 12.03 -10.27 0.41
CA LYS A 149 11.14 -11.31 -0.15
C LYS A 149 9.69 -10.81 -0.30
N ALA A 150 9.17 -10.13 0.72
CA ALA A 150 7.83 -9.56 0.70
C ALA A 150 7.68 -8.51 -0.42
N ALA A 151 8.64 -7.60 -0.57
CA ALA A 151 8.64 -6.59 -1.62
C ALA A 151 8.68 -7.22 -3.02
N ARG A 152 9.55 -8.21 -3.24
CA ARG A 152 9.66 -8.94 -4.52
C ARG A 152 8.38 -9.69 -4.89
N ALA A 153 7.72 -10.29 -3.92
CA ALA A 153 6.50 -11.07 -4.15
C ALA A 153 5.35 -10.21 -4.71
N LEU A 154 5.34 -8.90 -4.45
CA LEU A 154 4.31 -7.98 -4.96
C LEU A 154 4.48 -7.64 -6.45
N GLN A 155 5.65 -7.85 -7.05
CA GLN A 155 5.93 -7.56 -8.46
C GLN A 155 5.54 -6.11 -8.86
N GLY A 156 5.63 -5.15 -7.91
CA GLY A 156 5.18 -3.78 -8.08
C GLY A 156 6.20 -2.85 -8.73
N GLY A 157 7.44 -3.33 -8.94
CA GLY A 157 8.53 -2.54 -9.52
C GLY A 157 9.91 -3.13 -9.22
N GLY A 158 10.94 -2.30 -9.19
CA GLY A 158 12.30 -2.69 -8.85
C GLY A 158 12.47 -2.92 -7.35
N VAL A 159 13.25 -3.95 -6.99
CA VAL A 159 13.61 -4.26 -5.60
C VAL A 159 15.09 -4.58 -5.51
N GLY A 160 15.82 -3.81 -4.72
CA GLY A 160 17.25 -3.98 -4.44
C GLY A 160 17.50 -4.42 -3.00
N TYR A 161 18.46 -5.30 -2.79
CA TYR A 161 18.83 -5.80 -1.47
C TYR A 161 20.21 -5.29 -1.06
N TYR A 162 20.27 -4.52 0.02
CA TYR A 162 21.50 -3.88 0.51
C TYR A 162 21.79 -4.27 1.97
N PRO A 163 22.27 -5.51 2.20
CA PRO A 163 22.46 -6.02 3.56
C PRO A 163 23.52 -5.26 4.35
N ASP A 164 24.62 -4.83 3.71
CA ASP A 164 25.69 -4.07 4.38
C ASP A 164 25.19 -2.69 4.86
N SER A 165 24.31 -2.06 4.09
CA SER A 165 23.72 -0.76 4.40
C SER A 165 22.37 -0.87 5.15
N GLN A 166 21.91 -2.11 5.39
CA GLN A 166 20.71 -2.43 6.17
C GLN A 166 19.44 -1.77 5.63
N PHE A 167 19.20 -1.83 4.30
CA PHE A 167 17.96 -1.38 3.70
C PHE A 167 17.56 -2.23 2.47
N VAL A 168 16.30 -2.13 2.11
CA VAL A 168 15.73 -2.60 0.86
C VAL A 168 15.33 -1.38 0.03
N HIS A 169 15.78 -1.33 -1.21
CA HIS A 169 15.31 -0.39 -2.21
C HIS A 169 13.99 -0.89 -2.82
N MET A 170 13.03 0.00 -2.98
CA MET A 170 11.77 -0.26 -3.68
C MET A 170 11.47 0.89 -4.64
N ASP A 171 10.98 0.58 -5.84
CA ASP A 171 10.54 1.59 -6.81
C ASP A 171 9.33 1.13 -7.63
N THR A 172 8.69 2.08 -8.32
CA THR A 172 7.54 1.85 -9.21
C THR A 172 7.92 1.75 -10.70
N GLY A 173 9.18 1.49 -10.99
CA GLY A 173 9.66 1.27 -12.35
C GLY A 173 9.35 -0.15 -12.86
N ARG A 174 10.05 -0.57 -13.89
CA ARG A 174 9.91 -1.96 -14.38
C ARG A 174 10.28 -2.98 -13.29
N VAL A 175 9.59 -4.11 -13.28
CA VAL A 175 9.90 -5.21 -12.34
C VAL A 175 11.32 -5.75 -12.61
N ARG A 176 12.17 -5.67 -11.60
CA ARG A 176 13.56 -6.17 -11.59
C ARG A 176 14.02 -6.34 -10.15
N HIS A 177 15.11 -7.08 -9.95
CA HIS A 177 15.73 -7.24 -8.63
C HIS A 177 17.25 -7.45 -8.75
N TRP A 178 17.97 -7.03 -7.73
CA TRP A 178 19.43 -7.14 -7.64
C TRP A 178 19.90 -7.23 -6.18
#